data_9aafa0bcd5f4b0ef62c686fe963425b3
#
_entry.id   9aafa0bcd5f4b0ef62c686fe963425b3
#
_cell.length_a   1.000
_cell.length_b   1.000
_cell.length_c   1.000
_cell.angle_alpha   90.00
_cell.angle_beta   90.00
_cell.angle_gamma   90.00
#
_symmetry.space_group_name_H-M   'P 1'
#
loop_
_entity.id
_entity.type
_entity.pdbx_description
1 polymer ?
#
loop_
_entity_poly.entity_id
_entity_poly.type
_entity_poly.pdbx_seq_one_letter_code
_entity_poly.pdbx_strand_id
1 'polypeptide(L)'
;IHWTLAPPVYKHSDLGKDSHPKKGGFLPPVTFPRRMWAGCETDFYSKLYIGDKVTKISSVDDISLKEGKSGKLCFVKAKYEFYVNNEIKIKEFHNIVYREISTNKNIQKVELPFEKFDNEKSIYTHPTIMFRYSAITFNGHRIHYDYPYSTKEEFYPDLVFHGPLQATLLLHLSEENANKTAKKFIHRGVSPVF
;
A
#
# COMPACT_ATOMS: atom_id res chain seq x y z
N ILE A 1 -0.53 -7.61 10.63
CA ILE A 1 -1.95 -7.99 10.78
C ILE A 1 -2.90 -6.78 10.90
N HIS A 2 -2.42 -5.62 11.43
CA HIS A 2 -3.26 -4.42 11.64
C HIS A 2 -3.92 -3.89 10.35
N TRP A 3 -3.39 -4.17 9.16
CA TRP A 3 -4.02 -3.80 7.89
C TRP A 3 -5.31 -4.54 7.57
N THR A 4 -5.62 -5.59 8.30
CA THR A 4 -6.91 -6.30 8.20
C THR A 4 -7.96 -5.77 9.18
N LEU A 5 -7.56 -4.85 10.09
CA LEU A 5 -8.43 -4.32 11.12
C LEU A 5 -9.26 -3.13 10.62
N ALA A 6 -10.54 -3.13 10.98
CA ALA A 6 -11.49 -2.05 10.64
C ALA A 6 -11.41 -1.66 9.15
N PRO A 7 -11.59 -2.62 8.20
CA PRO A 7 -11.56 -2.30 6.79
C PRO A 7 -12.72 -1.34 6.46
N PRO A 8 -12.48 -0.33 5.63
CA PRO A 8 -13.54 0.56 5.21
C PRO A 8 -14.48 -0.17 4.25
N VAL A 9 -15.77 -0.20 4.59
CA VAL A 9 -16.81 -0.81 3.74
C VAL A 9 -17.56 0.30 3.03
N TYR A 10 -17.64 0.22 1.71
CA TYR A 10 -18.33 1.19 0.86
C TYR A 10 -19.43 0.52 0.05
N LYS A 11 -20.50 1.27 -0.25
CA LYS A 11 -21.51 0.82 -1.22
C LYS A 11 -20.85 0.78 -2.61
N HIS A 12 -21.32 -0.12 -3.46
CA HIS A 12 -20.84 -0.20 -4.84
C HIS A 12 -20.94 1.12 -5.61
N SER A 13 -22.03 1.88 -5.37
CA SER A 13 -22.24 3.22 -5.93
C SER A 13 -21.17 4.26 -5.56
N ASP A 14 -20.45 4.03 -4.47
CA ASP A 14 -19.44 4.95 -3.94
C ASP A 14 -18.02 4.61 -4.43
N LEU A 15 -17.89 3.53 -5.21
CA LEU A 15 -16.64 3.12 -5.79
C LEU A 15 -16.36 3.82 -7.12
N GLY A 16 -15.09 4.11 -7.37
CA GLY A 16 -14.58 4.57 -8.65
C GLY A 16 -14.35 3.43 -9.64
N LYS A 17 -13.90 3.76 -10.86
CA LYS A 17 -13.60 2.80 -11.93
C LYS A 17 -12.52 1.78 -11.51
N ASP A 18 -11.60 2.19 -10.66
CA ASP A 18 -10.52 1.38 -10.08
C ASP A 18 -10.97 0.49 -8.91
N SER A 19 -12.25 0.53 -8.55
CA SER A 19 -12.88 -0.12 -7.38
C SER A 19 -12.35 0.37 -6.02
N HIS A 20 -11.67 1.48 -5.98
CA HIS A 20 -11.46 2.22 -4.75
C HIS A 20 -12.63 3.17 -4.47
N PRO A 21 -12.78 3.65 -3.22
CA PRO A 21 -13.69 4.75 -2.93
C PRO A 21 -13.43 5.96 -3.82
N LYS A 22 -14.51 6.61 -4.29
CA LYS A 22 -14.40 7.86 -5.03
C LYS A 22 -13.59 8.88 -4.24
N LYS A 23 -12.84 9.69 -4.98
CA LYS A 23 -12.03 10.77 -4.39
C LYS A 23 -12.95 11.86 -3.80
N GLY A 24 -12.44 12.57 -2.78
CA GLY A 24 -13.21 13.63 -2.10
C GLY A 24 -13.95 13.18 -0.85
N GLY A 25 -13.81 11.90 -0.45
CA GLY A 25 -14.20 11.40 0.87
C GLY A 25 -13.07 11.57 1.88
N PHE A 26 -12.57 10.45 2.45
CA PHE A 26 -11.41 10.51 3.35
C PHE A 26 -10.15 11.04 2.67
N LEU A 27 -9.84 10.55 1.47
CA LEU A 27 -8.73 11.08 0.67
C LEU A 27 -9.19 12.29 -0.16
N PRO A 28 -8.32 13.30 -0.37
CA PRO A 28 -8.67 14.55 -1.04
C PRO A 28 -9.12 14.33 -2.50
N PRO A 29 -9.88 15.28 -3.07
CA PRO A 29 -10.40 15.21 -4.45
C PRO A 29 -9.31 15.51 -5.50
N VAL A 30 -8.21 14.76 -5.46
CA VAL A 30 -7.10 14.91 -6.42
C VAL A 30 -7.59 14.52 -7.81
N THR A 31 -7.34 15.37 -8.80
CA THR A 31 -7.82 15.18 -10.18
C THR A 31 -7.03 14.12 -10.95
N PHE A 32 -5.77 13.86 -10.59
CA PHE A 32 -4.94 12.85 -11.25
C PHE A 32 -5.56 11.46 -11.17
N PRO A 33 -5.70 10.74 -12.30
CA PRO A 33 -6.44 9.48 -12.35
C PRO A 33 -5.75 8.33 -11.61
N ARG A 34 -4.44 8.17 -11.77
CA ARG A 34 -3.69 7.05 -11.20
C ARG A 34 -3.35 7.31 -9.73
N ARG A 35 -3.68 6.34 -8.88
CA ARG A 35 -3.34 6.34 -7.46
C ARG A 35 -2.45 5.15 -7.14
N MET A 36 -1.34 5.41 -6.45
CA MET A 36 -0.37 4.38 -6.07
C MET A 36 -0.04 4.51 -4.58
N TRP A 37 0.04 3.38 -3.88
CA TRP A 37 0.64 3.32 -2.57
C TRP A 37 2.17 3.26 -2.74
N ALA A 38 2.88 4.26 -2.23
CA ALA A 38 4.32 4.43 -2.44
C ALA A 38 5.15 3.96 -1.24
N GLY A 39 4.51 3.61 -0.13
CA GLY A 39 5.20 3.11 1.05
C GLY A 39 4.52 3.49 2.35
N CYS A 40 5.12 3.06 3.44
CA CYS A 40 4.66 3.37 4.80
C CYS A 40 5.81 3.64 5.76
N GLU A 41 5.46 4.29 6.86
CA GLU A 41 6.28 4.40 8.06
C GLU A 41 5.40 3.99 9.24
N THR A 42 5.81 2.95 9.97
CA THR A 42 5.01 2.35 11.05
C THR A 42 5.83 2.28 12.32
N ASP A 43 5.30 2.85 13.40
CA ASP A 43 5.82 2.74 14.76
C ASP A 43 4.94 1.74 15.54
N PHE A 44 5.57 0.71 16.12
CA PHE A 44 4.93 -0.30 16.96
C PHE A 44 5.26 0.00 18.43
N TYR A 45 4.32 0.57 19.16
CA TYR A 45 4.50 0.89 20.59
C TYR A 45 4.26 -0.32 21.47
N SER A 46 3.23 -1.13 21.14
CA SER A 46 2.96 -2.40 21.82
C SER A 46 2.15 -3.34 20.92
N LYS A 47 2.05 -4.61 21.35
CA LYS A 47 1.36 -5.66 20.60
C LYS A 47 -0.16 -5.46 20.64
N LEU A 48 -0.81 -5.92 19.57
CA LEU A 48 -2.25 -6.17 19.52
C LEU A 48 -2.49 -7.66 19.76
N TYR A 49 -3.51 -7.99 20.52
CA TYR A 49 -3.87 -9.36 20.85
C TYR A 49 -5.24 -9.74 20.28
N ILE A 50 -5.45 -11.03 20.07
CA ILE A 50 -6.78 -11.56 19.71
C ILE A 50 -7.73 -11.28 20.87
N GLY A 51 -8.89 -10.68 20.56
CA GLY A 51 -9.86 -10.24 21.56
C GLY A 51 -9.78 -8.76 21.92
N ASP A 52 -8.71 -8.05 21.52
CA ASP A 52 -8.63 -6.61 21.72
C ASP A 52 -9.73 -5.87 20.95
N LYS A 53 -10.41 -4.94 21.62
CA LYS A 53 -11.28 -3.96 20.96
C LYS A 53 -10.45 -2.79 20.45
N VAL A 54 -10.19 -2.79 19.16
CA VAL A 54 -9.33 -1.80 18.52
C VAL A 54 -10.14 -0.61 17.98
N THR A 55 -9.72 0.60 18.34
CA THR A 55 -10.20 1.85 17.74
C THR A 55 -9.16 2.34 16.74
N LYS A 56 -9.57 2.53 15.48
CA LYS A 56 -8.73 3.08 14.41
C LYS A 56 -9.13 4.52 14.13
N ILE A 57 -8.18 5.44 14.26
CA ILE A 57 -8.34 6.85 13.88
C ILE A 57 -7.54 7.10 12.62
N SER A 58 -8.20 7.70 11.62
CA SER A 58 -7.59 8.01 10.32
C SER A 58 -7.65 9.50 10.06
N SER A 59 -6.55 10.10 9.59
CA SER A 59 -6.48 11.51 9.21
C SER A 59 -5.55 11.72 8.03
N VAL A 60 -5.72 12.82 7.30
CA VAL A 60 -4.75 13.27 6.31
C VAL A 60 -3.73 14.15 7.02
N ASP A 61 -2.46 13.77 6.97
CA ASP A 61 -1.36 14.43 7.66
C ASP A 61 -0.73 15.53 6.80
N ASP A 62 -0.53 15.25 5.49
CA ASP A 62 0.05 16.20 4.54
C ASP A 62 -0.48 16.00 3.12
N ILE A 63 -0.54 17.07 2.36
CA ILE A 63 -0.83 17.07 0.92
C ILE A 63 0.19 18.01 0.26
N SER A 64 0.98 17.48 -0.66
CA SER A 64 1.97 18.27 -1.37
C SER A 64 1.95 17.98 -2.88
N LEU A 65 2.07 19.07 -3.67
CA LEU A 65 2.20 19.01 -5.12
C LEU A 65 3.66 19.14 -5.47
N LYS A 66 4.14 18.28 -6.36
CA LYS A 66 5.50 18.34 -6.90
C LYS A 66 5.46 18.20 -8.41
N GLU A 67 6.39 18.85 -9.07
CA GLU A 67 6.64 18.70 -10.49
C GLU A 67 8.00 18.02 -10.67
N GLY A 68 8.01 16.87 -11.33
CA GLY A 68 9.20 16.09 -11.58
C GLY A 68 9.38 15.78 -13.06
N LYS A 69 10.40 15.02 -13.39
CA LYS A 69 10.69 14.60 -14.79
C LYS A 69 9.52 13.85 -15.45
N SER A 70 8.66 13.22 -14.67
CA SER A 70 7.47 12.47 -15.13
C SER A 70 6.18 13.29 -15.08
N GLY A 71 6.24 14.59 -14.93
CA GLY A 71 5.08 15.49 -14.83
C GLY A 71 4.67 15.81 -13.39
N LYS A 72 3.44 16.30 -13.25
CA LYS A 72 2.90 16.71 -11.96
C LYS A 72 2.50 15.50 -11.11
N LEU A 73 2.85 15.55 -9.84
CA LEU A 73 2.58 14.54 -8.83
C LEU A 73 1.88 15.19 -7.63
N CYS A 74 0.88 14.53 -7.08
CA CYS A 74 0.31 14.89 -5.79
C CYS A 74 0.62 13.79 -4.78
N PHE A 75 1.27 14.17 -3.69
CA PHE A 75 1.57 13.29 -2.58
C PHE A 75 0.55 13.54 -1.47
N VAL A 76 -0.03 12.47 -0.95
CA VAL A 76 -0.93 12.52 0.21
C VAL A 76 -0.36 11.60 1.27
N LYS A 77 -0.08 12.14 2.44
CA LYS A 77 0.35 11.39 3.61
C LYS A 77 -0.86 11.15 4.50
N ALA A 78 -1.34 9.91 4.53
CA ALA A 78 -2.44 9.50 5.39
C ALA A 78 -1.88 8.89 6.68
N LYS A 79 -2.42 9.32 7.83
CA LYS A 79 -2.03 8.83 9.15
C LYS A 79 -3.12 7.91 9.69
N TYR A 80 -2.70 6.80 10.30
CA TYR A 80 -3.54 5.82 10.97
C TYR A 80 -3.00 5.54 12.36
N GLU A 81 -3.87 5.61 13.35
CA GLU A 81 -3.53 5.36 14.74
C GLU A 81 -4.48 4.29 15.28
N PHE A 82 -3.90 3.24 15.90
CA PHE A 82 -4.64 2.11 16.44
C PHE A 82 -4.53 2.11 17.96
N TYR A 83 -5.66 2.14 18.63
CA TYR A 83 -5.78 2.25 20.07
C TYR A 83 -6.47 1.04 20.66
N VAL A 84 -6.04 0.61 21.85
CA VAL A 84 -6.73 -0.32 22.74
C VAL A 84 -6.81 0.33 24.11
N ASN A 85 -8.00 0.44 24.69
CA ASN A 85 -8.23 1.08 26.00
C ASN A 85 -7.60 2.49 26.10
N ASN A 86 -7.74 3.30 25.06
CA ASN A 86 -7.17 4.66 24.92
C ASN A 86 -5.63 4.73 24.87
N GLU A 87 -4.94 3.59 24.81
CA GLU A 87 -3.49 3.55 24.60
C GLU A 87 -3.18 3.30 23.12
N ILE A 88 -2.28 4.12 22.57
CA ILE A 88 -1.80 3.92 21.21
C ILE A 88 -0.93 2.67 21.12
N LYS A 89 -1.28 1.76 20.23
CA LYS A 89 -0.54 0.51 19.99
C LYS A 89 0.32 0.61 18.73
N ILE A 90 -0.24 1.19 17.67
CA ILE A 90 0.46 1.36 16.38
C ILE A 90 0.12 2.74 15.84
N LYS A 91 1.13 3.42 15.30
CA LYS A 91 0.98 4.63 14.50
C LYS A 91 1.62 4.40 13.14
N GLU A 92 0.88 4.69 12.09
CA GLU A 92 1.32 4.43 10.73
C GLU A 92 1.02 5.60 9.81
N PHE A 93 1.95 5.87 8.90
CA PHE A 93 1.76 6.79 7.78
C PHE A 93 1.81 6.01 6.47
N HIS A 94 0.84 6.24 5.60
CA HIS A 94 0.86 5.79 4.21
C HIS A 94 1.19 6.95 3.29
N ASN A 95 2.17 6.76 2.43
CA ASN A 95 2.49 7.69 1.36
C ASN A 95 1.75 7.27 0.08
N ILE A 96 0.78 8.06 -0.33
CA ILE A 96 -0.04 7.83 -1.52
C ILE A 96 0.39 8.86 -2.57
N VAL A 97 0.64 8.39 -3.79
CA VAL A 97 1.02 9.24 -4.93
C VAL A 97 -0.06 9.19 -5.98
N TYR A 98 -0.49 10.37 -6.41
CA TYR A 98 -1.38 10.54 -7.54
C TYR A 98 -0.62 11.12 -8.72
N ARG A 99 -0.87 10.61 -9.91
CA ARG A 99 -0.24 11.07 -11.16
C ARG A 99 -1.13 10.85 -12.37
N GLU A 100 -0.74 11.46 -13.49
CA GLU A 100 -1.34 11.15 -14.79
C GLU A 100 -1.03 9.70 -15.22
N ILE A 101 -1.91 9.13 -16.04
CA ILE A 101 -1.69 7.85 -16.67
C ILE A 101 -0.60 8.03 -17.73
N SER A 102 0.49 7.32 -17.58
CA SER A 102 1.52 7.24 -18.63
C SER A 102 1.21 6.07 -19.55
N THR A 103 1.06 6.35 -20.82
CA THR A 103 0.96 5.33 -21.88
C THR A 103 2.33 4.74 -22.24
N ASN A 104 3.40 5.29 -21.68
CA ASN A 104 4.75 4.80 -21.92
C ASN A 104 4.95 3.47 -21.19
N LYS A 105 5.01 2.38 -21.95
CA LYS A 105 5.18 1.01 -21.45
C LYS A 105 6.59 0.72 -20.89
N ASN A 106 7.53 1.66 -21.05
CA ASN A 106 8.86 1.51 -20.51
C ASN A 106 8.86 1.78 -19.00
N ILE A 107 8.45 0.80 -18.22
CA ILE A 107 8.75 0.76 -16.80
C ILE A 107 10.26 0.54 -16.71
N GLN A 108 11.00 1.60 -16.40
CA GLN A 108 12.43 1.46 -16.15
C GLN A 108 12.60 0.49 -14.99
N LYS A 109 13.18 -0.67 -15.25
CA LYS A 109 13.70 -1.52 -14.17
C LYS A 109 14.77 -0.69 -13.47
N VAL A 110 14.52 -0.35 -12.23
CA VAL A 110 15.56 0.22 -11.39
C VAL A 110 16.44 -0.95 -10.99
N GLU A 111 17.57 -1.10 -11.65
CA GLU A 111 18.61 -2.00 -11.19
C GLU A 111 19.22 -1.38 -9.93
N LEU A 112 18.80 -1.88 -8.78
CA LEU A 112 19.48 -1.59 -7.54
C LEU A 112 20.78 -2.39 -7.52
N PRO A 113 21.90 -1.82 -7.03
CA PRO A 113 23.12 -2.58 -6.86
C PRO A 113 22.80 -3.79 -5.96
N PHE A 114 22.98 -4.98 -6.49
CA PHE A 114 22.80 -6.20 -5.72
C PHE A 114 23.96 -6.31 -4.73
N GLU A 115 23.69 -5.97 -3.48
CA GLU A 115 24.53 -6.43 -2.38
C GLU A 115 24.16 -7.89 -2.09
N LYS A 116 25.14 -8.69 -1.74
CA LYS A 116 24.90 -10.07 -1.30
C LYS A 116 24.21 -10.01 0.05
N PHE A 117 23.00 -10.53 0.13
CA PHE A 117 22.24 -10.61 1.38
C PHE A 117 22.54 -11.93 2.09
N ASP A 118 22.63 -11.90 3.42
CA ASP A 118 22.85 -13.09 4.24
C ASP A 118 21.65 -14.04 4.21
N ASN A 119 20.46 -13.47 4.02
CA ASN A 119 19.20 -14.21 3.93
C ASN A 119 18.31 -13.63 2.84
N GLU A 120 17.78 -14.51 2.00
CA GLU A 120 16.83 -14.17 0.96
C GLU A 120 15.66 -15.17 0.92
N LYS A 121 14.52 -14.71 0.44
CA LYS A 121 13.32 -15.53 0.30
C LYS A 121 12.66 -15.22 -1.04
N SER A 122 12.61 -16.22 -1.90
CA SER A 122 11.92 -16.10 -3.19
C SER A 122 10.44 -16.35 -3.02
N ILE A 123 9.61 -15.50 -3.60
CA ILE A 123 8.16 -15.62 -3.57
C ILE A 123 7.62 -15.52 -4.99
N TYR A 124 6.83 -16.52 -5.38
CA TYR A 124 6.15 -16.51 -6.66
C TYR A 124 4.88 -15.64 -6.60
N THR A 125 4.81 -14.63 -7.48
CA THR A 125 3.71 -13.64 -7.54
C THR A 125 2.47 -14.21 -8.24
N HIS A 126 1.89 -15.29 -7.70
CA HIS A 126 0.74 -15.94 -8.30
C HIS A 126 -0.55 -15.13 -8.13
N PRO A 127 -1.45 -15.02 -9.15
CA PRO A 127 -2.73 -14.29 -9.03
C PRO A 127 -3.58 -14.68 -7.82
N THR A 128 -3.53 -15.93 -7.38
CA THR A 128 -4.27 -16.41 -6.20
C THR A 128 -3.79 -15.74 -4.89
N ILE A 129 -2.49 -15.50 -4.72
CA ILE A 129 -2.00 -14.82 -3.51
C ILE A 129 -2.46 -13.37 -3.51
N MET A 130 -2.46 -12.71 -4.67
CA MET A 130 -2.93 -11.34 -4.81
C MET A 130 -4.44 -11.23 -4.55
N PHE A 131 -5.23 -12.15 -5.09
CA PHE A 131 -6.67 -12.22 -4.81
C PHE A 131 -6.96 -12.41 -3.32
N ARG A 132 -6.28 -13.36 -2.66
CA ARG A 132 -6.46 -13.61 -1.23
C ARG A 132 -6.05 -12.41 -0.39
N TYR A 133 -4.94 -11.76 -0.73
CA TYR A 133 -4.50 -10.57 -0.01
C TYR A 133 -5.48 -9.40 -0.18
N SER A 134 -5.99 -9.16 -1.39
CA SER A 134 -7.08 -8.21 -1.62
C SER A 134 -8.30 -8.51 -0.76
N ALA A 135 -8.71 -9.78 -0.66
CA ALA A 135 -9.87 -10.18 0.10
C ALA A 135 -9.69 -9.93 1.62
N ILE A 136 -8.58 -10.38 2.21
CA ILE A 136 -8.35 -10.23 3.66
C ILE A 136 -8.09 -8.79 4.09
N THR A 137 -7.53 -7.96 3.23
CA THR A 137 -7.29 -6.53 3.50
C THR A 137 -8.42 -5.62 3.02
N PHE A 138 -9.43 -6.19 2.38
CA PHE A 138 -10.55 -5.48 1.77
C PHE A 138 -10.09 -4.44 0.72
N ASN A 139 -8.98 -4.73 0.03
CA ASN A 139 -8.43 -3.89 -1.01
C ASN A 139 -9.03 -4.25 -2.38
N GLY A 140 -9.96 -3.44 -2.85
CA GLY A 140 -10.67 -3.66 -4.10
C GLY A 140 -9.94 -3.16 -5.36
N HIS A 141 -8.71 -2.67 -5.28
CA HIS A 141 -8.03 -2.10 -6.45
C HIS A 141 -7.83 -3.13 -7.56
N ARG A 142 -8.46 -2.89 -8.70
CA ARG A 142 -8.56 -3.82 -9.83
C ARG A 142 -7.22 -4.23 -10.42
N ILE A 143 -6.18 -3.43 -10.30
CA ILE A 143 -4.84 -3.77 -10.84
C ILE A 143 -4.25 -5.06 -10.27
N HIS A 144 -4.76 -5.53 -9.14
CA HIS A 144 -4.24 -6.71 -8.45
C HIS A 144 -4.91 -8.03 -8.86
N TYR A 145 -6.10 -7.99 -9.48
CA TYR A 145 -6.87 -9.20 -9.80
C TYR A 145 -7.63 -9.14 -11.14
N ASP A 146 -7.79 -7.96 -11.73
CA ASP A 146 -8.47 -7.76 -13.00
C ASP A 146 -7.44 -7.49 -14.11
N TYR A 147 -7.00 -8.55 -14.76
CA TYR A 147 -5.97 -8.48 -15.81
C TYR A 147 -6.33 -7.53 -16.96
N PRO A 148 -7.57 -7.57 -17.54
CA PRO A 148 -7.97 -6.61 -18.56
C PRO A 148 -7.90 -5.16 -18.09
N TYR A 149 -8.31 -4.86 -16.86
CA TYR A 149 -8.24 -3.53 -16.32
C TYR A 149 -6.77 -3.08 -16.13
N SER A 150 -5.94 -3.93 -15.52
CA SER A 150 -4.54 -3.63 -15.29
C SER A 150 -3.80 -3.33 -16.60
N THR A 151 -4.03 -4.14 -17.64
CA THR A 151 -3.25 -4.06 -18.88
C THR A 151 -3.82 -3.09 -19.92
N LYS A 152 -5.14 -2.96 -20.02
CA LYS A 152 -5.78 -2.11 -21.05
C LYS A 152 -6.19 -0.74 -20.57
N GLU A 153 -6.45 -0.57 -19.27
CA GLU A 153 -6.88 0.71 -18.69
C GLU A 153 -5.74 1.45 -17.99
N GLU A 154 -4.90 0.70 -17.26
CA GLU A 154 -3.76 1.29 -16.55
C GLU A 154 -2.41 1.04 -17.23
N PHE A 155 -2.41 0.27 -18.32
CA PHE A 155 -1.22 0.02 -19.17
C PHE A 155 -0.04 -0.61 -18.43
N TYR A 156 -0.31 -1.41 -17.40
CA TYR A 156 0.69 -2.27 -16.80
C TYR A 156 0.96 -3.50 -17.68
N PRO A 157 2.15 -4.11 -17.60
CA PRO A 157 2.45 -5.31 -18.38
C PRO A 157 1.68 -6.55 -17.88
N ASP A 158 1.30 -6.58 -16.61
CA ASP A 158 0.61 -7.69 -15.95
C ASP A 158 -0.20 -7.19 -14.75
N LEU A 159 -0.71 -8.10 -13.92
CA LEU A 159 -1.26 -7.79 -12.62
C LEU A 159 -0.16 -7.25 -11.70
N VAL A 160 -0.48 -6.21 -10.95
CA VAL A 160 0.49 -5.56 -10.06
C VAL A 160 0.50 -6.24 -8.69
N PHE A 161 1.66 -6.69 -8.24
CA PHE A 161 1.82 -7.24 -6.89
C PHE A 161 1.66 -6.14 -5.83
N HIS A 162 0.88 -6.40 -4.79
CA HIS A 162 0.56 -5.37 -3.80
C HIS A 162 1.80 -4.82 -3.10
N GLY A 163 1.98 -3.52 -3.09
CA GLY A 163 3.01 -2.86 -2.28
C GLY A 163 2.90 -3.17 -0.79
N PRO A 164 1.70 -3.11 -0.17
CA PRO A 164 1.52 -3.55 1.22
C PRO A 164 1.87 -5.01 1.48
N LEU A 165 1.63 -5.92 0.52
CA LEU A 165 2.07 -7.32 0.67
C LEU A 165 3.59 -7.43 0.64
N GLN A 166 4.27 -6.71 -0.26
CA GLN A 166 5.74 -6.63 -0.26
C GLN A 166 6.26 -6.15 1.10
N ALA A 167 5.69 -5.06 1.63
CA ALA A 167 6.04 -4.53 2.94
C ALA A 167 5.84 -5.55 4.07
N THR A 168 4.72 -6.31 4.05
CA THR A 168 4.45 -7.36 5.02
C THR A 168 5.51 -8.46 4.97
N LEU A 169 5.85 -8.93 3.77
CA LEU A 169 6.84 -9.98 3.57
C LEU A 169 8.25 -9.54 4.01
N LEU A 170 8.64 -8.30 3.68
CA LEU A 170 9.91 -7.73 4.10
C LEU A 170 9.99 -7.53 5.61
N LEU A 171 8.92 -7.07 6.25
CA LEU A 171 8.86 -6.96 7.70
C LEU A 171 9.05 -8.31 8.37
N HIS A 172 8.33 -9.35 7.92
CA HIS A 172 8.47 -10.70 8.46
C HIS A 172 9.87 -11.25 8.28
N LEU A 173 10.46 -11.11 7.09
CA LEU A 173 11.83 -11.56 6.84
C LEU A 173 12.83 -10.85 7.77
N SER A 174 12.64 -9.55 7.99
CA SER A 174 13.50 -8.76 8.88
C SER A 174 13.37 -9.20 10.35
N GLU A 175 12.15 -9.51 10.81
CA GLU A 175 11.89 -10.01 12.16
C GLU A 175 12.44 -11.43 12.37
N GLU A 176 12.27 -12.31 11.37
CA GLU A 176 12.87 -13.67 11.37
C GLU A 176 14.40 -13.59 11.49
N ASN A 177 15.04 -12.77 10.65
CA ASN A 177 16.50 -12.61 10.65
C ASN A 177 17.04 -12.02 11.95
N ALA A 178 16.35 -11.03 12.50
CA ALA A 178 16.77 -10.38 13.75
C ALA A 178 16.39 -11.19 15.01
N ASN A 179 15.53 -12.19 14.89
CA ASN A 179 14.87 -12.89 16.00
C ASN A 179 14.26 -11.91 17.02
N LYS A 180 13.66 -10.83 16.53
CA LYS A 180 13.08 -9.75 17.32
C LYS A 180 11.90 -9.14 16.59
N THR A 181 10.92 -8.63 17.34
CA THR A 181 9.82 -7.82 16.78
C THR A 181 10.29 -6.40 16.47
N ALA A 182 9.86 -5.88 15.34
CA ALA A 182 10.17 -4.52 14.93
C ALA A 182 9.48 -3.50 15.87
N LYS A 183 10.21 -2.46 16.23
CA LYS A 183 9.66 -1.26 16.88
C LYS A 183 9.31 -0.17 15.88
N LYS A 184 10.03 -0.13 14.76
CA LYS A 184 9.79 0.79 13.65
C LYS A 184 10.04 0.06 12.34
N PHE A 185 9.20 0.35 11.34
CA PHE A 185 9.35 -0.17 10.00
C PHE A 185 9.12 0.94 8.99
N ILE A 186 10.03 1.08 8.03
CA ILE A 186 9.90 2.03 6.93
C ILE A 186 10.03 1.26 5.63
N HIS A 187 9.02 1.38 4.77
CA HIS A 187 9.02 0.80 3.44
C HIS A 187 8.80 1.88 2.38
N ARG A 188 9.58 1.80 1.31
CA ARG A 188 9.43 2.65 0.13
C ARG A 188 9.38 1.79 -1.12
N GLY A 189 8.26 1.84 -1.84
CA GLY A 189 8.13 1.25 -3.17
C GLY A 189 8.89 2.08 -4.20
N VAL A 190 9.82 1.46 -4.91
CA VAL A 190 10.66 2.12 -5.93
C VAL A 190 10.14 1.83 -7.33
N SER A 191 9.67 0.60 -7.57
CA SER A 191 9.04 0.18 -8.81
C SER A 191 7.93 -0.85 -8.55
N PRO A 192 6.94 -0.97 -9.46
CA PRO A 192 5.96 -2.05 -9.35
C PRO A 192 6.63 -3.42 -9.58
N VAL A 193 6.07 -4.45 -8.94
CA VAL A 193 6.40 -5.87 -9.13
C VAL A 193 5.21 -6.54 -9.78
N PHE A 194 5.46 -7.47 -10.70
CA PHE A 194 4.47 -8.21 -11.49
C PHE A 194 4.58 -9.70 -11.28
#